data_5ead07c3f29e502aaae99fc8a13db139
#
_entry.id   5ead07c3f29e502aaae99fc8a13db139
#
_cell.length_a   1.000
_cell.length_b   1.000
_cell.length_c   1.000
_cell.angle_alpha   90.00
_cell.angle_beta   90.00
_cell.angle_gamma   90.00
#
_symmetry.space_group_name_H-M   'P 1'
#
loop_
_entity.id
_entity.type
_entity.pdbx_description
1 polymer ?
#
loop_
_entity_poly.entity_id
_entity_poly.type
_entity_poly.pdbx_seq_one_letter_code
_entity_poly.pdbx_strand_id
1 'polypeptide(L)'
;HESLSKLDLLVVTDLFMTPTAALADYVLPAAFWPEVNQILEMPLVAGNAVMAQQKVAQVGECRQDEEIMNDLGRRLNLPGMEETLDDILNYRLEPLGVTFAELKKKSVIFPSHKYHKFEKRGFGTPSRKVELYSKSLERLGYDPMPVFKEPPESFDSQPGLAQTFPCILTTGSRRPEFFHSEHRQIRSLRTRRPDPIAEIHPVT
;
A
#
# COMPACT_ATOMS: atom_id res chain seq x y z
N HIS A 1 17.71 2.68 10.61
CA HIS A 1 18.47 1.67 11.35
C HIS A 1 18.70 2.11 12.79
N GLU A 2 19.39 3.22 13.02
CA GLU A 2 19.70 3.74 14.37
C GLU A 2 18.46 3.97 15.23
N SER A 3 17.37 4.47 14.67
CA SER A 3 16.12 4.68 15.43
C SER A 3 15.47 3.36 15.86
N LEU A 4 15.48 2.34 14.99
CA LEU A 4 14.94 1.02 15.30
C LEU A 4 15.73 0.32 16.41
N SER A 5 17.06 0.50 16.42
CA SER A 5 17.92 -0.09 17.45
C SER A 5 17.74 0.51 18.85
N LYS A 6 16.95 1.58 19.00
CA LYS A 6 16.63 2.24 20.27
C LYS A 6 15.28 1.82 20.85
N LEU A 7 14.55 0.95 20.16
CA LEU A 7 13.27 0.43 20.64
C LEU A 7 13.50 -0.65 21.70
N ASP A 8 12.68 -0.64 22.72
CA ASP A 8 12.69 -1.67 23.77
C ASP A 8 12.18 -3.02 23.26
N LEU A 9 11.36 -2.99 22.21
CA LEU A 9 10.83 -4.17 21.54
C LEU A 9 10.56 -3.83 20.07
N LEU A 10 11.09 -4.64 19.17
CA LEU A 10 10.81 -4.58 17.73
C LEU A 10 10.26 -5.92 17.27
N VAL A 11 9.01 -5.94 16.85
CA VAL A 11 8.37 -7.09 16.21
C VAL A 11 8.17 -6.78 14.73
N VAL A 12 8.62 -7.67 13.87
CA VAL A 12 8.50 -7.51 12.41
C VAL A 12 7.72 -8.67 11.84
N THR A 13 6.70 -8.37 11.04
CA THR A 13 5.99 -9.34 10.22
C THR A 13 6.49 -9.19 8.79
N ASP A 14 7.11 -10.22 8.24
CA ASP A 14 7.69 -10.15 6.89
C ASP A 14 7.71 -11.54 6.23
N LEU A 15 7.79 -11.53 4.90
CA LEU A 15 7.95 -12.74 4.06
C LEU A 15 9.40 -13.23 4.03
N PHE A 16 10.36 -12.35 4.27
CA PHE A 16 11.79 -12.59 4.16
C PHE A 16 12.54 -12.00 5.34
N MET A 17 13.72 -12.53 5.59
CA MET A 17 14.66 -11.93 6.53
C MET A 17 15.30 -10.67 5.91
N THR A 18 14.52 -9.60 5.88
CA THR A 18 14.97 -8.29 5.43
C THR A 18 15.95 -7.66 6.43
N PRO A 19 16.70 -6.61 6.05
CA PRO A 19 17.55 -5.87 6.99
C PRO A 19 16.77 -5.34 8.22
N THR A 20 15.49 -5.04 8.09
CA THR A 20 14.64 -4.64 9.22
C THR A 20 14.29 -5.85 10.08
N ALA A 21 13.91 -6.98 9.48
CA ALA A 21 13.63 -8.21 10.21
C ALA A 21 14.86 -8.74 10.96
N ALA A 22 16.06 -8.55 10.40
CA ALA A 22 17.31 -8.93 11.06
C ALA A 22 17.64 -8.11 12.34
N LEU A 23 16.97 -6.99 12.56
CA LEU A 23 17.09 -6.17 13.78
C LEU A 23 16.01 -6.49 14.81
N ALA A 24 14.98 -7.24 14.43
CA ALA A 24 13.82 -7.48 15.29
C ALA A 24 14.12 -8.47 16.41
N ASP A 25 13.48 -8.25 17.56
CA ASP A 25 13.46 -9.20 18.68
C ASP A 25 12.61 -10.43 18.33
N TYR A 26 11.54 -10.21 17.58
CA TYR A 26 10.66 -11.27 17.06
C TYR A 26 10.33 -11.04 15.60
N VAL A 27 10.41 -12.10 14.81
CA VAL A 27 9.95 -12.10 13.41
C VAL A 27 8.79 -13.07 13.27
N LEU A 28 7.65 -12.56 12.81
CA LEU A 28 6.45 -13.33 12.56
C LEU A 28 6.36 -13.63 11.05
N PRO A 29 6.23 -14.89 10.64
CA PRO A 29 6.16 -15.23 9.23
C PRO A 29 4.82 -14.79 8.63
N ALA A 30 4.86 -13.83 7.70
CA ALA A 30 3.71 -13.34 6.97
C ALA A 30 3.27 -14.32 5.88
N ALA A 31 1.97 -14.44 5.67
CA ALA A 31 1.41 -15.17 4.54
C ALA A 31 1.51 -14.36 3.25
N PHE A 32 1.88 -15.00 2.14
CA PHE A 32 1.90 -14.41 0.82
C PHE A 32 0.53 -14.50 0.14
N TRP A 33 0.30 -13.77 -0.93
CA TRP A 33 -1.03 -13.67 -1.55
C TRP A 33 -1.73 -14.99 -1.90
N PRO A 34 -1.09 -16.10 -2.29
CA PRO A 34 -1.80 -17.38 -2.47
C PRO A 34 -2.20 -18.06 -1.16
N GLU A 35 -1.69 -17.58 -0.04
CA GLU A 35 -1.85 -18.16 1.29
C GLU A 35 -2.88 -17.42 2.14
N VAL A 36 -3.60 -16.44 1.56
CA VAL A 36 -4.56 -15.61 2.28
C VAL A 36 -5.97 -15.71 1.71
N ASN A 37 -6.97 -15.63 2.59
CA ASN A 37 -8.34 -15.29 2.25
C ASN A 37 -8.52 -13.78 2.41
N GLN A 38 -8.93 -13.09 1.35
CA GLN A 38 -8.96 -11.63 1.37
C GLN A 38 -10.12 -11.08 0.54
N ILE A 39 -10.65 -9.92 0.95
CA ILE A 39 -11.54 -9.10 0.14
C ILE A 39 -10.67 -8.10 -0.63
N LEU A 40 -10.76 -8.17 -1.95
CA LEU A 40 -10.11 -7.22 -2.84
C LEU A 40 -11.13 -6.18 -3.31
N GLU A 41 -10.81 -4.93 -3.06
CA GLU A 41 -11.62 -3.79 -3.49
C GLU A 41 -10.92 -3.05 -4.62
N MET A 42 -11.60 -2.90 -5.76
CA MET A 42 -11.04 -2.25 -6.95
C MET A 42 -11.87 -1.01 -7.34
N PRO A 43 -11.79 0.07 -6.54
CA PRO A 43 -12.70 1.20 -6.68
C PRO A 43 -12.51 2.01 -7.96
N LEU A 44 -11.28 2.08 -8.49
CA LEU A 44 -10.98 2.94 -9.63
C LEU A 44 -10.83 2.18 -10.95
N VAL A 45 -10.48 0.90 -10.87
CA VAL A 45 -10.10 0.11 -12.05
C VAL A 45 -11.27 -0.69 -12.60
N ALA A 46 -12.12 -1.23 -11.73
CA ALA A 46 -13.18 -2.16 -12.12
C ALA A 46 -14.56 -1.74 -11.60
N GLY A 47 -14.88 -0.44 -11.60
CA GLY A 47 -16.22 0.04 -11.26
C GLY A 47 -16.66 -0.31 -9.84
N ASN A 48 -15.79 -0.19 -8.86
CA ASN A 48 -16.01 -0.60 -7.46
C ASN A 48 -16.25 -2.10 -7.28
N ALA A 49 -15.63 -2.94 -8.09
CA ALA A 49 -15.70 -4.39 -7.92
C ALA A 49 -15.17 -4.80 -6.54
N VAL A 50 -15.90 -5.71 -5.90
CA VAL A 50 -15.49 -6.40 -4.67
C VAL A 50 -15.33 -7.87 -4.99
N MET A 51 -14.14 -8.40 -4.79
CA MET A 51 -13.76 -9.76 -5.18
C MET A 51 -13.27 -10.56 -3.99
N ALA A 52 -13.48 -11.88 -4.02
CA ALA A 52 -12.87 -12.80 -3.07
C ALA A 52 -11.56 -13.35 -3.64
N GLN A 53 -10.48 -13.14 -2.92
CA GLN A 53 -9.28 -13.95 -3.06
C GLN A 53 -9.39 -15.13 -2.11
N GLN A 54 -9.04 -16.32 -2.60
CA GLN A 54 -9.12 -17.54 -1.81
C GLN A 54 -7.72 -18.11 -1.58
N LYS A 55 -7.46 -18.52 -0.37
CA LYS A 55 -6.27 -19.25 0.00
C LYS A 55 -6.19 -20.58 -0.74
N VAL A 56 -5.10 -20.83 -1.41
CA VAL A 56 -4.84 -22.06 -2.19
C VAL A 56 -3.57 -22.77 -1.77
N ALA A 57 -2.77 -22.17 -0.90
CA ALA A 57 -1.51 -22.73 -0.40
C ALA A 57 -1.33 -22.41 1.08
N GLN A 58 -0.40 -23.11 1.71
CA GLN A 58 0.11 -22.83 3.05
C GLN A 58 1.57 -23.28 3.09
N VAL A 59 2.47 -22.39 3.41
CA VAL A 59 3.90 -22.69 3.56
C VAL A 59 4.32 -22.43 5.02
N GLY A 60 4.79 -23.49 5.70
CA GLY A 60 5.23 -23.37 7.07
C GLY A 60 4.17 -22.82 8.02
N GLU A 61 4.59 -21.94 8.92
CA GLU A 61 3.77 -21.35 9.98
C GLU A 61 3.25 -19.95 9.62
N CYS A 62 3.34 -19.55 8.33
CA CYS A 62 2.91 -18.21 7.94
C CYS A 62 1.42 -17.98 8.22
N ARG A 63 1.11 -16.75 8.65
CA ARG A 63 -0.25 -16.30 8.94
C ARG A 63 -0.49 -14.96 8.26
N GLN A 64 -1.73 -14.71 7.87
CA GLN A 64 -2.08 -13.40 7.32
C GLN A 64 -2.20 -12.34 8.43
N ASP A 65 -1.99 -11.09 8.06
CA ASP A 65 -1.90 -9.97 9.00
C ASP A 65 -3.15 -9.82 9.87
N GLU A 66 -4.33 -10.00 9.29
CA GLU A 66 -5.59 -9.92 10.03
C GLU A 66 -5.67 -10.97 11.14
N GLU A 67 -5.20 -12.19 10.89
CA GLU A 67 -5.18 -13.26 11.90
C GLU A 67 -4.17 -12.95 13.02
N ILE A 68 -2.97 -12.46 12.65
CA ILE A 68 -1.92 -12.10 13.61
C ILE A 68 -2.41 -10.96 14.52
N MET A 69 -2.93 -9.90 13.94
CA MET A 69 -3.37 -8.72 14.68
C MET A 69 -4.60 -9.02 15.54
N ASN A 70 -5.53 -9.80 15.02
CA ASN A 70 -6.72 -10.17 15.77
C ASN A 70 -6.39 -11.10 16.96
N ASP A 71 -5.51 -12.09 16.76
CA ASP A 71 -5.06 -12.98 17.84
C ASP A 71 -4.31 -12.22 18.93
N LEU A 72 -3.44 -11.27 18.55
CA LEU A 72 -2.76 -10.39 19.48
C LEU A 72 -3.77 -9.52 20.26
N GLY A 73 -4.73 -8.92 19.58
CA GLY A 73 -5.78 -8.12 20.21
C GLY A 73 -6.61 -8.90 21.21
N ARG A 74 -6.99 -10.15 20.90
CA ARG A 74 -7.69 -11.04 21.81
C ARG A 74 -6.88 -11.38 23.04
N ARG A 75 -5.59 -11.67 22.89
CA ARG A 75 -4.67 -11.93 24.02
C ARG A 75 -4.49 -10.73 24.94
N LEU A 76 -4.61 -9.53 24.36
CA LEU A 76 -4.58 -8.26 25.11
C LEU A 76 -5.96 -7.85 25.64
N ASN A 77 -7.01 -8.65 25.43
CA ASN A 77 -8.38 -8.36 25.82
C ASN A 77 -8.90 -7.04 25.22
N LEU A 78 -8.50 -6.70 23.99
CA LEU A 78 -9.01 -5.51 23.31
C LEU A 78 -10.45 -5.75 22.84
N PRO A 79 -11.32 -4.73 22.91
CA PRO A 79 -12.69 -4.85 22.43
C PRO A 79 -12.75 -4.94 20.90
N GLY A 80 -13.76 -5.60 20.36
CA GLY A 80 -14.00 -5.68 18.91
C GLY A 80 -13.11 -6.66 18.18
N MET A 81 -12.46 -7.58 18.89
CA MET A 81 -11.69 -8.66 18.26
C MET A 81 -12.61 -9.83 17.93
N GLU A 82 -12.59 -10.23 16.68
CA GLU A 82 -13.43 -11.34 16.19
C GLU A 82 -12.81 -12.71 16.53
N GLU A 83 -13.60 -13.76 16.54
CA GLU A 83 -13.12 -15.10 16.88
C GLU A 83 -12.31 -15.73 15.74
N THR A 84 -12.80 -15.56 14.52
CA THR A 84 -12.21 -16.17 13.33
C THR A 84 -11.94 -15.14 12.23
N LEU A 85 -11.10 -15.52 11.26
CA LEU A 85 -10.89 -14.72 10.06
C LEU A 85 -12.18 -14.53 9.26
N ASP A 86 -13.02 -15.57 9.15
CA ASP A 86 -14.29 -15.46 8.42
C ASP A 86 -15.23 -14.44 9.09
N ASP A 87 -15.20 -14.29 10.41
CA ASP A 87 -15.96 -13.27 11.12
C ASP A 87 -15.47 -11.86 10.78
N ILE A 88 -14.16 -11.66 10.73
CA ILE A 88 -13.54 -10.38 10.31
C ILE A 88 -13.99 -10.03 8.89
N LEU A 89 -13.90 -10.99 7.97
CA LEU A 89 -14.27 -10.77 6.57
C LEU A 89 -15.78 -10.54 6.41
N ASN A 90 -16.62 -11.26 7.17
CA ASN A 90 -18.05 -11.06 7.17
C ASN A 90 -18.45 -9.70 7.73
N TYR A 91 -17.82 -9.24 8.81
CA TYR A 91 -18.02 -7.90 9.34
C TYR A 91 -17.73 -6.81 8.27
N ARG A 92 -16.64 -6.95 7.52
CA ARG A 92 -16.33 -6.03 6.43
C ARG A 92 -17.34 -6.07 5.28
N LEU A 93 -18.00 -7.20 5.05
CA LEU A 93 -19.00 -7.39 4.00
C LEU A 93 -20.43 -7.06 4.43
N GLU A 94 -20.68 -6.83 5.73
CA GLU A 94 -22.00 -6.51 6.27
C GLU A 94 -22.71 -5.38 5.49
N PRO A 95 -22.06 -4.25 5.13
CA PRO A 95 -22.70 -3.19 4.36
C PRO A 95 -23.20 -3.61 2.97
N LEU A 96 -22.71 -4.73 2.44
CA LEU A 96 -23.11 -5.29 1.16
C LEU A 96 -24.17 -6.38 1.30
N GLY A 97 -24.48 -6.80 2.53
CA GLY A 97 -25.47 -7.84 2.83
C GLY A 97 -25.06 -9.23 2.32
N VAL A 98 -23.78 -9.53 2.25
CA VAL A 98 -23.22 -10.82 1.79
C VAL A 98 -22.17 -11.32 2.75
N THR A 99 -22.03 -12.63 2.84
CA THR A 99 -20.93 -13.28 3.56
C THR A 99 -19.74 -13.53 2.66
N PHE A 100 -18.57 -13.77 3.25
CA PHE A 100 -17.37 -14.13 2.50
C PHE A 100 -17.54 -15.46 1.74
N ALA A 101 -18.27 -16.41 2.33
CA ALA A 101 -18.62 -17.67 1.68
C ALA A 101 -19.47 -17.47 0.41
N GLU A 102 -20.41 -16.53 0.44
CA GLU A 102 -21.21 -16.16 -0.75
C GLU A 102 -20.38 -15.40 -1.77
N LEU A 103 -19.51 -14.49 -1.32
CA LEU A 103 -18.59 -13.77 -2.22
C LEU A 103 -17.65 -14.74 -2.92
N LYS A 104 -17.10 -15.74 -2.22
CA LYS A 104 -16.28 -16.81 -2.84
C LYS A 104 -17.01 -17.54 -3.98
N LYS A 105 -18.30 -17.82 -3.82
CA LYS A 105 -19.12 -18.48 -4.85
C LYS A 105 -19.38 -17.58 -6.06
N LYS A 106 -19.59 -16.29 -5.82
CA LYS A 106 -19.83 -15.29 -6.88
C LYS A 106 -18.54 -14.82 -7.55
N SER A 107 -17.41 -14.98 -6.87
CA SER A 107 -16.07 -14.46 -7.22
C SER A 107 -15.99 -12.94 -7.25
N VAL A 108 -16.95 -12.25 -7.78
CA VAL A 108 -17.01 -10.77 -7.88
C VAL A 108 -18.46 -10.28 -7.73
N ILE A 109 -18.60 -9.16 -7.06
CA ILE A 109 -19.84 -8.38 -7.01
C ILE A 109 -19.54 -6.92 -7.37
N PHE A 110 -20.51 -6.25 -7.99
CA PHE A 110 -20.44 -4.83 -8.34
C PHE A 110 -21.50 -4.09 -7.52
N PRO A 111 -21.12 -3.48 -6.38
CA PRO A 111 -22.06 -2.70 -5.59
C PRO A 111 -22.63 -1.53 -6.38
N SER A 112 -23.89 -1.20 -6.14
CA SER A 112 -24.50 -0.04 -6.78
C SER A 112 -23.76 1.24 -6.41
N HIS A 113 -23.37 2.03 -7.38
CA HIS A 113 -22.67 3.30 -7.17
C HIS A 113 -23.65 4.47 -7.09
N LYS A 114 -23.55 5.24 -6.02
CA LYS A 114 -24.31 6.49 -5.87
C LYS A 114 -23.41 7.67 -6.32
N TYR A 115 -23.75 8.22 -7.47
CA TYR A 115 -23.10 9.42 -7.99
C TYR A 115 -23.56 10.68 -7.24
N HIS A 116 -22.85 11.76 -7.37
CA HIS A 116 -23.21 13.10 -6.89
C HIS A 116 -23.59 13.17 -5.40
N LYS A 117 -22.94 12.36 -4.57
CA LYS A 117 -23.20 12.35 -3.12
C LYS A 117 -22.99 13.72 -2.48
N PHE A 118 -22.09 14.52 -3.05
CA PHE A 118 -21.78 15.89 -2.60
C PHE A 118 -22.94 16.87 -2.72
N GLU A 119 -23.89 16.65 -3.63
CA GLU A 119 -25.07 17.52 -3.78
C GLU A 119 -25.95 17.55 -2.51
N LYS A 120 -26.00 16.42 -1.81
CA LYS A 120 -26.78 16.29 -0.57
C LYS A 120 -25.95 16.52 0.70
N ARG A 121 -24.70 16.07 0.72
CA ARG A 121 -23.86 16.04 1.92
C ARG A 121 -22.74 17.07 1.93
N GLY A 122 -22.47 17.70 0.77
CA GLY A 122 -21.26 18.48 0.55
C GLY A 122 -20.03 17.57 0.47
N PHE A 123 -18.87 18.17 0.35
CA PHE A 123 -17.58 17.48 0.39
C PHE A 123 -17.15 17.25 1.84
N GLY A 124 -16.23 16.31 2.07
CA GLY A 124 -15.65 16.01 3.38
C GLY A 124 -14.62 17.05 3.86
N THR A 125 -14.92 18.33 3.64
CA THR A 125 -14.09 19.47 4.00
C THR A 125 -14.82 20.33 5.04
N PRO A 126 -14.11 21.18 5.81
CA PRO A 126 -14.74 22.08 6.77
C PRO A 126 -15.80 22.99 6.16
N SER A 127 -15.58 23.49 4.94
CA SER A 127 -16.53 24.33 4.20
C SER A 127 -17.65 23.54 3.51
N ARG A 128 -17.56 22.21 3.48
CA ARG A 128 -18.39 21.32 2.68
C ARG A 128 -18.37 21.57 1.17
N LYS A 129 -17.39 22.33 0.70
CA LYS A 129 -17.12 22.63 -0.71
C LYS A 129 -15.74 22.11 -1.08
N VAL A 130 -15.42 22.10 -2.37
CA VAL A 130 -14.03 21.93 -2.81
C VAL A 130 -13.22 23.11 -2.30
N GLU A 131 -12.20 22.86 -1.50
CA GLU A 131 -11.35 23.90 -0.94
C GLU A 131 -10.09 24.05 -1.80
N LEU A 132 -10.03 25.14 -2.56
CA LEU A 132 -8.81 25.50 -3.30
C LEU A 132 -7.78 26.16 -2.37
N TYR A 133 -8.25 26.81 -1.32
CA TYR A 133 -7.43 27.39 -0.26
C TYR A 133 -7.56 26.52 1.00
N SER A 134 -6.46 25.92 1.44
CA SER A 134 -6.44 24.99 2.58
C SER A 134 -6.09 25.72 3.89
N LYS A 135 -7.09 26.01 4.68
CA LYS A 135 -6.88 26.55 6.05
C LYS A 135 -6.10 25.59 6.96
N SER A 136 -6.08 24.30 6.65
CA SER A 136 -5.31 23.34 7.41
C SER A 136 -3.82 23.46 7.11
N LEU A 137 -3.43 23.64 5.85
CA LEU A 137 -2.03 23.90 5.47
C LEU A 137 -1.56 25.24 6.03
N GLU A 138 -2.39 26.30 5.92
CA GLU A 138 -2.07 27.61 6.49
C GLU A 138 -1.75 27.52 8.00
N ARG A 139 -2.58 26.82 8.77
CA ARG A 139 -2.35 26.61 10.21
C ARG A 139 -1.06 25.86 10.53
N LEU A 140 -0.59 25.02 9.61
CA LEU A 140 0.67 24.29 9.74
C LEU A 140 1.87 25.09 9.21
N GLY A 141 1.67 26.32 8.75
CA GLY A 141 2.74 27.19 8.23
C GLY A 141 3.15 26.87 6.78
N TYR A 142 2.35 26.12 6.04
CA TYR A 142 2.55 25.85 4.62
C TYR A 142 1.74 26.80 3.75
N ASP A 143 2.13 26.93 2.48
CA ASP A 143 1.33 27.66 1.50
C ASP A 143 -0.08 27.03 1.40
N PRO A 144 -1.15 27.79 1.62
CA PRO A 144 -2.51 27.27 1.61
C PRO A 144 -3.05 26.93 0.22
N MET A 145 -2.37 27.41 -0.81
CA MET A 145 -2.65 27.11 -2.22
C MET A 145 -1.45 26.44 -2.87
N PRO A 146 -1.66 25.59 -3.90
CA PRO A 146 -0.58 25.04 -4.67
C PRO A 146 0.24 26.17 -5.32
N VAL A 147 1.51 26.25 -4.98
CA VAL A 147 2.47 27.20 -5.55
C VAL A 147 3.58 26.39 -6.21
N PHE A 148 3.92 26.76 -7.44
CA PHE A 148 5.09 26.18 -8.07
C PHE A 148 6.34 26.59 -7.29
N LYS A 149 7.16 25.61 -6.94
CA LYS A 149 8.49 25.81 -6.38
C LYS A 149 9.48 25.07 -7.26
N GLU A 150 10.45 25.81 -7.73
CA GLU A 150 11.53 25.22 -8.50
C GLU A 150 12.24 24.15 -7.67
N PRO A 151 12.46 22.92 -8.20
CA PRO A 151 13.23 21.91 -7.50
C PRO A 151 14.61 22.43 -7.08
N PRO A 152 15.07 22.13 -5.85
CA PRO A 152 16.31 22.71 -5.32
C PRO A 152 17.57 22.31 -6.10
N GLU A 153 17.49 21.24 -6.89
CA GLU A 153 18.60 20.71 -7.69
C GLU A 153 18.35 20.83 -9.20
N SER A 154 17.48 21.75 -9.62
CA SER A 154 17.24 22.01 -11.04
C SER A 154 18.38 22.84 -11.65
N PHE A 155 18.41 22.88 -12.97
CA PHE A 155 19.39 23.71 -13.71
C PHE A 155 19.21 25.19 -13.43
N ASP A 156 17.98 25.64 -13.17
CA ASP A 156 17.67 27.03 -12.88
C ASP A 156 18.04 27.41 -11.45
N SER A 157 17.76 26.54 -10.48
CA SER A 157 18.05 26.81 -9.06
C SER A 157 19.54 26.68 -8.72
N GLN A 158 20.27 25.78 -9.41
CA GLN A 158 21.69 25.52 -9.18
C GLN A 158 22.47 25.35 -10.49
N PRO A 159 22.75 26.41 -11.24
CA PRO A 159 23.51 26.35 -12.51
C PRO A 159 24.89 25.72 -12.39
N GLY A 160 25.55 25.88 -11.24
CA GLY A 160 26.85 25.26 -10.96
C GLY A 160 26.77 23.74 -10.85
N LEU A 161 25.67 23.22 -10.29
CA LEU A 161 25.44 21.77 -10.22
C LEU A 161 25.20 21.19 -11.61
N ALA A 162 24.50 21.92 -12.48
CA ALA A 162 24.26 21.54 -13.88
C ALA A 162 25.55 21.41 -14.72
N GLN A 163 26.60 22.17 -14.39
CA GLN A 163 27.90 22.03 -15.05
C GLN A 163 28.59 20.71 -14.67
N THR A 164 28.43 20.27 -13.44
CA THR A 164 29.04 19.03 -12.95
C THR A 164 28.21 17.81 -13.32
N PHE A 165 26.86 17.95 -13.23
CA PHE A 165 25.90 16.89 -13.52
C PHE A 165 24.89 17.36 -14.58
N PRO A 166 25.24 17.27 -15.88
CA PRO A 166 24.47 17.86 -16.97
C PRO A 166 23.18 17.06 -17.32
N CYS A 167 22.97 15.92 -16.68
CA CYS A 167 21.81 15.06 -16.94
C CYS A 167 20.80 15.12 -15.79
N ILE A 168 19.52 15.20 -16.14
CA ILE A 168 18.43 15.07 -15.18
C ILE A 168 18.03 13.60 -15.10
N LEU A 169 18.11 13.02 -13.90
CA LEU A 169 17.59 11.67 -13.65
C LEU A 169 16.07 11.69 -13.54
N THR A 170 15.40 10.98 -14.42
CA THR A 170 13.97 10.71 -14.31
C THR A 170 13.73 9.24 -13.99
N THR A 171 12.92 8.98 -12.98
CA THR A 171 12.48 7.62 -12.63
C THR A 171 11.01 7.48 -13.01
N GLY A 172 10.67 6.56 -13.90
CA GLY A 172 9.28 6.51 -14.33
C GLY A 172 8.85 5.19 -14.93
N SER A 173 9.62 4.66 -15.84
CA SER A 173 9.27 3.42 -16.52
C SER A 173 9.47 2.22 -15.60
N ARG A 174 8.37 1.71 -15.04
CA ARG A 174 8.41 0.45 -14.29
C ARG A 174 8.56 -0.72 -15.23
N ARG A 175 9.39 -1.67 -14.85
CA ARG A 175 9.54 -2.90 -15.61
C ARG A 175 8.38 -3.85 -15.28
N PRO A 176 7.68 -4.40 -16.30
CA PRO A 176 6.51 -5.26 -16.06
C PRO A 176 6.87 -6.59 -15.37
N GLU A 177 8.14 -7.00 -15.43
CA GLU A 177 8.62 -8.20 -14.76
C GLU A 177 8.66 -8.06 -13.24
N PHE A 178 8.69 -6.81 -12.71
CA PHE A 178 8.82 -6.54 -11.28
C PHE A 178 7.79 -5.54 -10.83
N PHE A 179 7.30 -5.73 -9.61
CA PHE A 179 6.50 -4.73 -8.91
C PHE A 179 7.36 -4.12 -7.80
N HIS A 180 7.92 -2.93 -8.05
CA HIS A 180 8.92 -2.30 -7.17
C HIS A 180 10.15 -3.22 -6.96
N SER A 181 10.34 -3.70 -5.73
CA SER A 181 11.39 -4.66 -5.37
C SER A 181 10.92 -6.12 -5.42
N GLU A 182 9.63 -6.36 -5.58
CA GLU A 182 9.04 -7.70 -5.59
C GLU A 182 9.40 -8.48 -6.86
N HIS A 183 9.34 -9.80 -6.75
CA HIS A 183 9.58 -10.77 -7.82
C HIS A 183 11.02 -10.88 -8.33
N ARG A 184 11.97 -10.11 -7.77
CA ARG A 184 13.39 -10.16 -8.17
C ARG A 184 14.07 -11.48 -7.86
N GLN A 185 13.56 -12.23 -6.88
CA GLN A 185 14.01 -13.58 -6.53
C GLN A 185 13.49 -14.64 -7.50
N ILE A 186 12.48 -14.34 -8.31
CA ILE A 186 11.93 -15.29 -9.28
C ILE A 186 12.88 -15.38 -10.48
N ARG A 187 13.57 -16.53 -10.60
CA ARG A 187 14.63 -16.73 -11.58
C ARG A 187 14.19 -16.44 -13.02
N SER A 188 13.00 -16.90 -13.43
CA SER A 188 12.49 -16.68 -14.78
C SER A 188 12.26 -15.23 -15.13
N LEU A 189 11.86 -14.41 -14.15
CA LEU A 189 11.68 -12.98 -14.33
C LEU A 189 13.03 -12.26 -14.29
N ARG A 190 13.89 -12.60 -13.35
CA ARG A 190 15.23 -12.03 -13.22
C ARG A 190 16.10 -12.25 -14.45
N THR A 191 16.00 -13.43 -15.11
CA THR A 191 16.74 -13.72 -16.34
C THR A 191 16.38 -12.76 -17.47
N ARG A 192 15.16 -12.24 -17.52
CA ARG A 192 14.73 -11.26 -18.53
C ARG A 192 15.27 -9.86 -18.26
N ARG A 193 15.50 -9.53 -17.00
CA ARG A 193 15.97 -8.21 -16.53
C ARG A 193 16.93 -8.40 -15.35
N PRO A 194 18.18 -8.85 -15.61
CA PRO A 194 19.12 -9.18 -14.54
C PRO A 194 19.61 -7.93 -13.78
N ASP A 195 19.77 -6.81 -14.48
CA ASP A 195 20.40 -5.60 -13.97
C ASP A 195 19.49 -4.37 -14.05
N PRO A 196 19.66 -3.39 -13.18
CA PRO A 196 19.11 -2.06 -13.35
C PRO A 196 19.77 -1.40 -14.58
N ILE A 197 18.96 -0.67 -15.35
CA ILE A 197 19.45 0.03 -16.55
C ILE A 197 19.12 1.51 -16.47
N ALA A 198 20.01 2.33 -17.00
CA ALA A 198 19.78 3.73 -17.31
C ALA A 198 19.69 3.88 -18.84
N GLU A 199 18.65 4.52 -19.32
CA GLU A 199 18.46 4.84 -20.72
C GLU A 199 18.98 6.27 -20.94
N ILE A 200 20.00 6.41 -21.76
CA ILE A 200 20.67 7.68 -22.05
C ILE A 200 20.69 7.88 -23.56
N HIS A 201 20.53 9.13 -24.01
CA HIS A 201 20.60 9.46 -25.42
C HIS A 201 22.00 9.11 -25.99
N PRO A 202 22.11 8.51 -27.19
CA PRO A 202 23.39 8.03 -27.73
C PRO A 202 24.48 9.11 -27.92
N VAL A 203 24.09 10.38 -27.93
CA VAL A 203 25.01 11.52 -28.10
C VAL A 203 25.39 12.15 -26.75
N THR A 204 24.80 11.69 -25.64
CA THR A 204 25.13 12.15 -24.28
C THR A 204 26.33 11.36 -23.75
#